data_e5ae627d4bb1dc9db22b3badf31fd42c
#
_entry.id   e5ae627d4bb1dc9db22b3badf31fd42c
#
_cell.length_a   1.000
_cell.length_b   1.000
_cell.length_c   1.000
_cell.angle_alpha   90.00
_cell.angle_beta   90.00
_cell.angle_gamma   90.00
#
_symmetry.space_group_name_H-M   'P 1'
#
loop_
_entity.id
_entity.type
_entity.pdbx_description
1 polymer ?
#
loop_
_entity_poly.entity_id
_entity_poly.type
_entity_poly.pdbx_seq_one_letter_code
_entity_poly.pdbx_strand_id
1 'polypeptide(L)'
;VSGVAGASGGDGTDAVAQLPAGPPAGYREEVLAAMPSLGRLYARALGRSRALVLTSRPLARHALPRVVLRVDGVRADAARLSQYQHLVGEPGTDVLPGGYVHVVAFPLAMAVMVRPDFPLPAVGMVHVANRVEQHRAFHLEETLTVRAWAENARGHARGTQVDLVVVVSAGDEPVWRGISTYLARRRLPGPTAPEADRGVARQPVPTTATTLWRLGADAGKRYAEVSGDRNPIHVSRLGARLFGFPRPIAHGMYTAALALAGTSPVRGMPLDWTVDFARPVLLPATVGFATTRDGDVVRYAAWSARTGKPYLTGTVTARLTD
;
A
#
# COMPACT_ATOMS: atom_id res chain seq x y z
N VAL A 1 9.82 46.47 37.58
CA VAL A 1 10.88 45.59 37.10
C VAL A 1 10.41 44.17 37.31
N SER A 2 9.91 43.51 36.30
CA SER A 2 9.70 42.05 36.28
C SER A 2 9.65 41.61 34.85
N GLY A 3 10.65 40.87 34.43
CA GLY A 3 10.77 40.33 33.08
C GLY A 3 9.81 39.18 32.87
N VAL A 4 9.16 39.18 31.74
CA VAL A 4 8.39 38.03 31.21
C VAL A 4 9.30 37.26 30.26
N ALA A 5 9.67 36.07 30.66
CA ALA A 5 10.41 35.13 29.82
C ALA A 5 9.49 34.60 28.72
N GLY A 6 9.87 34.86 27.46
CA GLY A 6 9.20 34.29 26.29
C GLY A 6 9.53 32.81 26.20
N ALA A 7 8.47 31.97 26.21
CA ALA A 7 8.55 30.55 25.84
C ALA A 7 8.69 30.45 24.32
N SER A 8 9.84 30.05 23.84
CA SER A 8 10.06 29.66 22.45
C SER A 8 9.25 28.40 22.15
N GLY A 9 8.19 28.53 21.31
CA GLY A 9 7.48 27.41 20.74
C GLY A 9 8.42 26.58 19.85
N GLY A 10 8.63 25.33 20.23
CA GLY A 10 9.36 24.39 19.41
C GLY A 10 8.60 24.12 18.13
N ASP A 11 9.21 24.50 17.01
CA ASP A 11 8.77 24.21 15.65
C ASP A 11 8.94 22.69 15.39
N GLY A 12 7.88 21.97 15.65
CA GLY A 12 7.80 20.51 15.41
C GLY A 12 7.50 20.22 13.95
N THR A 13 8.35 20.63 13.04
CA THR A 13 8.39 20.05 11.70
C THR A 13 8.96 18.65 11.84
N ASP A 14 8.08 17.64 11.97
CA ASP A 14 8.44 16.23 11.74
C ASP A 14 8.99 16.11 10.32
N ALA A 15 10.28 16.27 10.17
CA ALA A 15 11.00 16.00 8.94
C ALA A 15 10.74 14.54 8.59
N VAL A 16 9.95 14.31 7.56
CA VAL A 16 9.69 12.97 7.04
C VAL A 16 11.04 12.40 6.63
N ALA A 17 11.58 11.49 7.46
CA ALA A 17 12.87 10.88 7.21
C ALA A 17 12.88 10.28 5.80
N GLN A 18 13.83 10.72 4.96
CA GLN A 18 14.00 10.15 3.62
C GLN A 18 14.23 8.65 3.75
N LEU A 19 13.43 7.88 3.03
CA LEU A 19 13.58 6.43 3.03
C LEU A 19 14.88 6.04 2.32
N PRO A 20 15.61 5.00 2.80
CA PRO A 20 16.84 4.55 2.14
C PRO A 20 16.58 4.25 0.66
N ALA A 21 17.42 4.75 -0.24
CA ALA A 21 17.21 4.69 -1.70
C ALA A 21 17.29 3.28 -2.30
N GLY A 22 17.87 2.32 -1.59
CA GLY A 22 18.13 0.95 -2.09
C GLY A 22 17.83 -0.13 -1.05
N PRO A 23 18.01 -1.40 -1.43
CA PRO A 23 17.84 -2.53 -0.53
C PRO A 23 18.95 -2.52 0.55
N PRO A 24 18.69 -3.14 1.72
CA PRO A 24 19.72 -3.33 2.74
C PRO A 24 20.93 -4.08 2.22
N ALA A 25 22.10 -3.84 2.84
CA ALA A 25 23.34 -4.51 2.47
C ALA A 25 23.20 -6.04 2.53
N GLY A 26 23.83 -6.74 1.59
CA GLY A 26 23.84 -8.21 1.52
C GLY A 26 22.61 -8.82 0.84
N TYR A 27 21.74 -8.01 0.23
CA TYR A 27 20.70 -8.52 -0.68
C TYR A 27 21.33 -8.84 -2.05
N ARG A 28 20.94 -9.98 -2.66
CA ARG A 28 21.29 -10.34 -4.03
C ARG A 28 20.16 -10.00 -4.97
N GLU A 29 20.49 -9.52 -6.16
CA GLU A 29 19.50 -9.24 -7.20
C GLU A 29 19.22 -10.49 -8.04
N GLU A 30 17.94 -10.77 -8.29
CA GLU A 30 17.45 -11.79 -9.22
C GLU A 30 16.62 -11.10 -10.30
N VAL A 31 17.12 -11.12 -11.54
CA VAL A 31 16.43 -10.52 -12.68
C VAL A 31 15.46 -11.53 -13.27
N LEU A 32 14.20 -11.13 -13.42
CA LEU A 32 13.16 -11.91 -14.06
C LEU A 32 12.96 -11.44 -15.50
N ALA A 33 12.73 -12.35 -16.42
CA ALA A 33 12.55 -12.05 -17.84
C ALA A 33 11.30 -11.21 -18.14
N ALA A 34 10.29 -11.25 -17.28
CA ALA A 34 9.05 -10.49 -17.43
C ALA A 34 8.31 -10.35 -16.10
N MET A 35 7.35 -9.42 -16.05
CA MET A 35 6.46 -9.23 -14.91
C MET A 35 5.66 -10.50 -14.63
N PRO A 36 5.68 -11.03 -13.38
CA PRO A 36 4.98 -12.26 -13.05
C PRO A 36 3.46 -12.16 -13.18
N SER A 37 2.81 -13.24 -13.60
CA SER A 37 1.34 -13.31 -13.66
C SER A 37 0.74 -13.44 -12.27
N LEU A 38 -0.10 -12.49 -11.84
CA LEU A 38 -0.81 -12.53 -10.55
C LEU A 38 -1.65 -13.81 -10.37
N GLY A 39 -2.30 -14.29 -11.43
CA GLY A 39 -3.06 -15.55 -11.37
C GLY A 39 -2.21 -16.76 -10.96
N ARG A 40 -1.01 -16.88 -11.54
CA ARG A 40 -0.05 -17.94 -11.17
C ARG A 40 0.48 -17.76 -9.76
N LEU A 41 0.72 -16.50 -9.33
CA LEU A 41 1.18 -16.19 -7.97
C LEU A 41 0.13 -16.55 -6.93
N TYR A 42 -1.17 -16.24 -7.18
CA TYR A 42 -2.26 -16.64 -6.29
C TYR A 42 -2.42 -18.16 -6.21
N ALA A 43 -2.30 -18.88 -7.32
CA ALA A 43 -2.33 -20.35 -7.29
C ALA A 43 -1.21 -20.92 -6.40
N ARG A 44 0.01 -20.39 -6.52
CA ARG A 44 1.15 -20.76 -5.64
C ARG A 44 0.88 -20.40 -4.19
N ALA A 45 0.36 -19.19 -3.92
CA ALA A 45 0.05 -18.73 -2.58
C ALA A 45 -0.98 -19.63 -1.87
N LEU A 46 -2.04 -20.06 -2.57
CA LEU A 46 -3.05 -20.97 -2.04
C LEU A 46 -2.47 -22.35 -1.74
N GLY A 47 -1.66 -22.92 -2.64
CA GLY A 47 -0.98 -24.20 -2.42
C GLY A 47 -0.06 -24.17 -1.20
N ARG A 48 0.75 -23.11 -1.04
CA ARG A 48 1.64 -22.95 0.13
C ARG A 48 0.89 -22.71 1.43
N SER A 49 -0.17 -21.91 1.42
CA SER A 49 -0.96 -21.64 2.63
C SER A 49 -1.57 -22.92 3.18
N ARG A 50 -2.04 -23.83 2.33
CA ARG A 50 -2.49 -25.17 2.73
C ARG A 50 -1.36 -25.97 3.35
N ALA A 51 -0.19 -26.00 2.73
CA ALA A 51 0.98 -26.71 3.26
C ALA A 51 1.43 -26.15 4.62
N LEU A 52 1.46 -24.82 4.78
CA LEU A 52 1.84 -24.16 6.03
C LEU A 52 0.84 -24.36 7.17
N VAL A 53 -0.44 -24.58 6.87
CA VAL A 53 -1.48 -24.90 7.87
C VAL A 53 -1.44 -26.39 8.26
N LEU A 54 -1.18 -27.27 7.28
CA LEU A 54 -1.18 -28.73 7.50
C LEU A 54 0.13 -29.23 8.11
N THR A 55 1.24 -28.53 7.90
CA THR A 55 2.53 -28.88 8.48
C THR A 55 2.82 -27.98 9.66
N SER A 56 2.68 -28.48 10.87
CA SER A 56 3.18 -27.84 12.10
C SER A 56 4.72 -27.77 12.15
N ARG A 57 5.41 -27.99 11.02
CA ARG A 57 6.86 -27.92 10.96
C ARG A 57 7.33 -26.51 11.26
N PRO A 58 8.23 -26.33 12.23
CA PRO A 58 8.95 -25.07 12.36
C PRO A 58 9.62 -24.82 11.02
N LEU A 59 9.30 -23.70 10.36
CA LEU A 59 10.08 -23.28 9.20
C LEU A 59 11.51 -23.06 9.68
N ALA A 60 12.44 -23.78 9.09
CA ALA A 60 13.87 -23.70 9.41
C ALA A 60 14.48 -22.30 9.18
N ARG A 61 13.72 -21.38 8.63
CA ARG A 61 14.12 -20.00 8.37
C ARG A 61 13.06 -19.05 8.92
N HIS A 62 13.46 -18.29 9.92
CA HIS A 62 12.63 -17.21 10.52
C HIS A 62 12.95 -15.84 9.92
N ALA A 63 13.98 -15.74 9.08
CA ALA A 63 14.43 -14.52 8.44
C ALA A 63 13.76 -14.30 7.07
N LEU A 64 13.55 -13.05 6.71
CA LEU A 64 13.11 -12.68 5.36
C LEU A 64 14.17 -13.04 4.31
N PRO A 65 13.76 -13.36 3.06
CA PRO A 65 14.69 -13.59 1.96
C PRO A 65 15.49 -12.30 1.66
N ARG A 66 16.81 -12.43 1.61
CA ARG A 66 17.69 -11.31 1.22
C ARG A 66 17.84 -11.27 -0.30
N VAL A 67 16.73 -11.00 -0.96
CA VAL A 67 16.63 -11.00 -2.43
C VAL A 67 15.86 -9.77 -2.89
N VAL A 68 16.41 -9.12 -3.90
CA VAL A 68 15.70 -8.11 -4.71
C VAL A 68 15.28 -8.80 -6.00
N LEU A 69 13.98 -8.83 -6.27
CA LEU A 69 13.49 -9.21 -7.60
C LEU A 69 13.50 -7.97 -8.49
N ARG A 70 13.96 -8.11 -9.72
CA ARG A 70 14.00 -7.05 -10.72
C ARG A 70 13.37 -7.49 -12.04
N VAL A 71 12.64 -6.56 -12.66
CA VAL A 71 12.13 -6.67 -14.03
C VAL A 71 12.47 -5.39 -14.77
N ASP A 72 13.11 -5.54 -15.93
CA ASP A 72 13.40 -4.43 -16.83
C ASP A 72 12.37 -4.37 -17.97
N GLY A 73 12.32 -3.24 -18.66
CA GLY A 73 11.47 -3.10 -19.85
C GLY A 73 9.96 -3.07 -19.56
N VAL A 74 9.55 -2.75 -18.33
CA VAL A 74 8.14 -2.68 -17.95
C VAL A 74 7.50 -1.46 -18.59
N ARG A 75 6.37 -1.65 -19.26
CA ARG A 75 5.57 -0.58 -19.84
C ARG A 75 4.16 -0.59 -19.24
N ALA A 76 3.61 0.58 -19.02
CA ALA A 76 2.22 0.73 -18.62
C ALA A 76 1.30 0.47 -19.83
N ASP A 77 0.12 -0.09 -19.58
CA ASP A 77 -0.90 -0.33 -20.59
C ASP A 77 -1.91 0.83 -20.62
N ALA A 78 -2.11 1.44 -21.80
CA ALA A 78 -2.95 2.62 -21.98
C ALA A 78 -4.43 2.35 -21.63
N ALA A 79 -4.96 1.21 -22.05
CA ALA A 79 -6.36 0.87 -21.79
C ALA A 79 -6.60 0.64 -20.29
N ARG A 80 -5.66 -0.04 -19.64
CA ARG A 80 -5.71 -0.27 -18.19
C ARG A 80 -5.53 1.02 -17.39
N LEU A 81 -4.64 1.91 -17.83
CA LEU A 81 -4.47 3.24 -17.22
C LEU A 81 -5.78 4.03 -17.28
N SER A 82 -6.40 4.10 -18.47
CA SER A 82 -7.67 4.80 -18.66
C SER A 82 -8.79 4.22 -17.79
N GLN A 83 -8.89 2.88 -17.72
CA GLN A 83 -9.87 2.20 -16.86
C GLN A 83 -9.61 2.50 -15.37
N TYR A 84 -8.35 2.53 -14.94
CA TYR A 84 -7.98 2.88 -13.58
C TYR A 84 -8.39 4.32 -13.24
N GLN A 85 -8.01 5.27 -14.08
CA GLN A 85 -8.33 6.69 -13.89
C GLN A 85 -9.85 6.91 -13.81
N HIS A 86 -10.61 6.28 -14.71
CA HIS A 86 -12.08 6.33 -14.66
C HIS A 86 -12.63 5.72 -13.36
N LEU A 87 -12.09 4.57 -12.92
CA LEU A 87 -12.57 3.87 -11.73
C LEU A 87 -12.35 4.65 -10.44
N VAL A 88 -11.23 5.39 -10.33
CA VAL A 88 -10.90 6.18 -9.13
C VAL A 88 -11.34 7.64 -9.22
N GLY A 89 -11.94 8.05 -10.35
CA GLY A 89 -12.41 9.41 -10.56
C GLY A 89 -11.31 10.41 -10.90
N GLU A 90 -10.20 9.94 -11.47
CA GLU A 90 -9.15 10.80 -12.00
C GLU A 90 -9.42 11.14 -13.47
N PRO A 91 -9.07 12.35 -13.95
CA PRO A 91 -9.14 12.68 -15.37
C PRO A 91 -8.18 11.81 -16.19
N GLY A 92 -8.58 11.46 -17.42
CA GLY A 92 -7.75 10.71 -18.36
C GLY A 92 -6.55 11.54 -18.82
N THR A 93 -5.34 11.08 -18.54
CA THR A 93 -4.06 11.63 -19.02
C THR A 93 -3.07 10.48 -19.22
N ASP A 94 -1.96 10.76 -19.86
CA ASP A 94 -0.81 9.85 -20.02
C ASP A 94 0.11 9.81 -18.80
N VAL A 95 -0.07 10.72 -17.83
CA VAL A 95 0.68 10.72 -16.56
C VAL A 95 0.21 9.55 -15.69
N LEU A 96 1.16 8.75 -15.20
CA LEU A 96 0.86 7.60 -14.33
C LEU A 96 0.57 8.09 -12.91
N PRO A 97 -0.66 7.92 -12.39
CA PRO A 97 -0.97 8.21 -11.00
C PRO A 97 -0.17 7.32 -10.04
N GLY A 98 0.28 7.84 -8.89
CA GLY A 98 1.07 7.07 -7.92
C GLY A 98 0.40 5.77 -7.45
N GLY A 99 -0.93 5.75 -7.38
CA GLY A 99 -1.69 4.53 -7.09
C GLY A 99 -1.73 3.52 -8.25
N TYR A 100 -1.65 3.99 -9.51
CA TYR A 100 -1.55 3.11 -10.68
C TYR A 100 -0.16 2.48 -10.79
N VAL A 101 0.88 3.21 -10.40
CA VAL A 101 2.24 2.66 -10.32
C VAL A 101 2.30 1.48 -9.36
N HIS A 102 1.61 1.58 -8.21
CA HIS A 102 1.45 0.43 -7.32
C HIS A 102 0.80 -0.77 -8.04
N VAL A 103 -0.24 -0.55 -8.86
CA VAL A 103 -0.88 -1.62 -9.65
C VAL A 103 0.10 -2.29 -10.61
N VAL A 104 0.91 -1.50 -11.32
CA VAL A 104 1.92 -2.02 -12.26
C VAL A 104 2.99 -2.83 -11.53
N ALA A 105 3.41 -2.39 -10.36
CA ALA A 105 4.51 -2.99 -9.60
C ALA A 105 4.09 -4.15 -8.67
N PHE A 106 2.82 -4.22 -8.28
CA PHE A 106 2.29 -5.20 -7.32
C PHE A 106 2.59 -6.67 -7.68
N PRO A 107 2.56 -7.11 -8.96
CA PRO A 107 2.91 -8.48 -9.28
C PRO A 107 4.32 -8.88 -8.82
N LEU A 108 5.28 -7.95 -8.86
CA LEU A 108 6.65 -8.23 -8.40
C LEU A 108 6.73 -8.30 -6.88
N ALA A 109 6.04 -7.40 -6.15
CA ALA A 109 5.90 -7.47 -4.70
C ALA A 109 5.23 -8.79 -4.25
N MET A 110 4.16 -9.21 -4.94
CA MET A 110 3.51 -10.50 -4.68
C MET A 110 4.46 -11.68 -4.96
N ALA A 111 5.32 -11.60 -5.97
CA ALA A 111 6.31 -12.64 -6.25
C ALA A 111 7.31 -12.81 -5.09
N VAL A 112 7.70 -11.74 -4.42
CA VAL A 112 8.52 -11.81 -3.18
C VAL A 112 7.78 -12.57 -2.09
N MET A 113 6.49 -12.28 -1.87
CA MET A 113 5.68 -12.91 -0.82
C MET A 113 5.41 -14.41 -1.04
N VAL A 114 5.40 -14.87 -2.29
CA VAL A 114 5.15 -16.30 -2.61
C VAL A 114 6.43 -17.10 -2.80
N ARG A 115 7.60 -16.54 -2.57
CA ARG A 115 8.88 -17.26 -2.62
C ARG A 115 8.89 -18.43 -1.64
N PRO A 116 9.56 -19.54 -1.97
CA PRO A 116 9.70 -20.70 -1.08
C PRO A 116 10.35 -20.37 0.28
N ASP A 117 11.24 -19.39 0.30
CA ASP A 117 11.97 -18.94 1.49
C ASP A 117 11.31 -17.77 2.25
N PHE A 118 10.15 -17.28 1.78
CA PHE A 118 9.38 -16.26 2.51
C PHE A 118 8.63 -16.89 3.70
N PRO A 119 8.83 -16.42 4.95
CA PRO A 119 8.42 -17.14 6.15
C PRO A 119 6.94 -16.97 6.53
N LEU A 120 6.21 -16.09 5.87
CA LEU A 120 4.82 -15.77 6.17
C LEU A 120 3.88 -16.27 5.06
N PRO A 121 2.64 -16.68 5.38
CA PRO A 121 1.67 -17.07 4.35
C PRO A 121 1.16 -15.83 3.63
N ALA A 122 1.41 -15.70 2.33
CA ALA A 122 0.93 -14.56 1.53
C ALA A 122 -0.60 -14.42 1.56
N VAL A 123 -1.32 -15.54 1.57
CA VAL A 123 -2.79 -15.55 1.71
C VAL A 123 -3.17 -15.32 3.16
N GLY A 124 -4.03 -14.33 3.41
CA GLY A 124 -4.47 -13.96 4.75
C GLY A 124 -3.62 -12.86 5.41
N MET A 125 -2.57 -12.39 4.75
CA MET A 125 -1.91 -11.15 5.15
C MET A 125 -2.84 -9.95 4.87
N VAL A 126 -2.84 -8.99 5.78
CA VAL A 126 -3.65 -7.76 5.67
C VAL A 126 -2.73 -6.58 5.42
N HIS A 127 -3.02 -5.80 4.40
CA HIS A 127 -2.34 -4.53 4.14
C HIS A 127 -2.78 -3.52 5.21
N VAL A 128 -1.86 -3.06 6.04
CA VAL A 128 -2.15 -2.19 7.20
C VAL A 128 -1.66 -0.77 7.04
N ALA A 129 -0.63 -0.55 6.22
CA ALA A 129 -0.16 0.80 5.88
C ALA A 129 0.51 0.80 4.50
N ASN A 130 0.50 1.96 3.84
CA ASN A 130 1.27 2.17 2.62
C ASN A 130 1.88 3.57 2.63
N ARG A 131 3.11 3.67 2.18
CA ARG A 131 3.82 4.93 2.00
C ARG A 131 4.41 4.98 0.60
N VAL A 132 4.26 6.12 -0.07
CA VAL A 132 4.77 6.36 -1.42
C VAL A 132 5.55 7.66 -1.43
N GLU A 133 6.71 7.63 -2.07
CA GLU A 133 7.49 8.79 -2.46
C GLU A 133 7.53 8.82 -3.99
N GLN A 134 6.94 9.83 -4.58
CA GLN A 134 7.02 10.09 -6.01
C GLN A 134 7.93 11.30 -6.24
N HIS A 135 9.00 11.11 -7.01
CA HIS A 135 10.04 12.13 -7.19
C HIS A 135 9.76 13.06 -8.38
N ARG A 136 9.04 12.58 -9.39
CA ARG A 136 8.56 13.37 -10.54
C ARG A 136 7.35 12.73 -11.21
N ALA A 137 6.77 13.42 -12.16
CA ALA A 137 5.86 12.80 -13.13
C ALA A 137 6.60 11.78 -13.97
N PHE A 138 5.91 10.73 -14.36
CA PHE A 138 6.35 9.84 -15.42
C PHE A 138 5.15 9.37 -16.22
N HIS A 139 5.41 9.05 -17.49
CA HIS A 139 4.38 8.98 -18.51
C HIS A 139 4.21 7.56 -19.04
N LEU A 140 3.09 7.33 -19.70
CA LEU A 140 2.68 6.05 -20.26
C LEU A 140 3.74 5.41 -21.17
N GLU A 141 4.44 6.23 -21.94
CA GLU A 141 5.44 5.78 -22.93
C GLU A 141 6.80 5.41 -22.32
N GLU A 142 7.04 5.82 -21.07
CA GLU A 142 8.32 5.53 -20.42
C GLU A 142 8.50 4.02 -20.18
N THR A 143 9.72 3.59 -20.42
CA THR A 143 10.14 2.21 -20.12
C THR A 143 10.73 2.17 -18.71
N LEU A 144 10.15 1.33 -17.87
CA LEU A 144 10.43 1.29 -16.44
C LEU A 144 11.23 0.05 -16.04
N THR A 145 12.06 0.20 -15.03
CA THR A 145 12.64 -0.90 -14.25
C THR A 145 11.96 -0.97 -12.90
N VAL A 146 11.47 -2.15 -12.52
CA VAL A 146 10.81 -2.37 -11.23
C VAL A 146 11.66 -3.30 -10.38
N ARG A 147 11.95 -2.89 -9.14
CA ARG A 147 12.64 -3.70 -8.11
C ARG A 147 11.72 -3.90 -6.93
N ALA A 148 11.72 -5.09 -6.34
CA ALA A 148 10.92 -5.39 -5.14
C ALA A 148 11.67 -6.31 -4.17
N TRP A 149 11.52 -6.04 -2.87
CA TRP A 149 12.06 -6.87 -1.80
C TRP A 149 11.22 -6.79 -0.54
N ALA A 150 11.52 -7.67 0.43
CA ALA A 150 10.90 -7.64 1.74
C ALA A 150 11.95 -7.26 2.80
N GLU A 151 11.58 -6.41 3.74
CA GLU A 151 12.45 -6.01 4.84
C GLU A 151 11.65 -5.78 6.12
N ASN A 152 12.35 -5.46 7.21
CA ASN A 152 11.78 -4.93 8.44
C ASN A 152 10.67 -5.82 9.05
N ALA A 153 10.94 -7.14 9.14
CA ALA A 153 10.04 -8.03 9.89
C ALA A 153 10.08 -7.70 11.37
N ARG A 154 8.91 -7.39 11.95
CA ARG A 154 8.78 -6.98 13.35
C ARG A 154 7.55 -7.57 14.01
N GLY A 155 7.66 -7.86 15.31
CA GLY A 155 6.54 -8.36 16.11
C GLY A 155 5.44 -7.31 16.24
N HIS A 156 4.20 -7.77 16.21
CA HIS A 156 3.00 -6.97 16.44
C HIS A 156 2.07 -7.73 17.40
N ALA A 157 1.18 -7.05 18.14
CA ALA A 157 0.24 -7.67 19.07
C ALA A 157 -0.60 -8.79 18.42
N ARG A 158 -0.89 -8.69 17.11
CA ARG A 158 -1.71 -9.65 16.35
C ARG A 158 -0.90 -10.58 15.45
N GLY A 159 0.44 -10.56 15.49
CA GLY A 159 1.27 -11.40 14.62
C GLY A 159 2.62 -10.79 14.27
N THR A 160 2.97 -10.78 13.00
CA THR A 160 4.21 -10.17 12.47
C THR A 160 3.87 -9.19 11.36
N GLN A 161 4.44 -8.01 11.42
CA GLN A 161 4.47 -7.05 10.31
C GLN A 161 5.71 -7.25 9.46
N VAL A 162 5.58 -6.96 8.17
CA VAL A 162 6.67 -6.96 7.19
C VAL A 162 6.43 -5.85 6.17
N ASP A 163 7.50 -5.21 5.76
CA ASP A 163 7.45 -4.19 4.73
C ASP A 163 7.87 -4.79 3.37
N LEU A 164 7.00 -4.62 2.37
CA LEU A 164 7.27 -4.89 0.97
C LEU A 164 7.66 -3.57 0.33
N VAL A 165 8.91 -3.45 -0.07
CA VAL A 165 9.45 -2.25 -0.72
C VAL A 165 9.47 -2.48 -2.22
N VAL A 166 9.02 -1.48 -2.96
CA VAL A 166 9.10 -1.43 -4.42
C VAL A 166 9.72 -0.11 -4.83
N VAL A 167 10.67 -0.18 -5.74
CA VAL A 167 11.28 0.98 -6.40
C VAL A 167 11.04 0.86 -7.90
N VAL A 168 10.55 1.94 -8.49
CA VAL A 168 10.37 2.07 -9.94
C VAL A 168 11.31 3.14 -10.44
N SER A 169 12.12 2.80 -11.44
CA SER A 169 13.07 3.71 -12.10
C SER A 169 12.73 3.88 -13.57
N ALA A 170 12.98 5.06 -14.09
CA ALA A 170 13.01 5.35 -15.52
C ALA A 170 14.47 5.63 -15.91
N GLY A 171 15.06 4.76 -16.76
CA GLY A 171 16.51 4.70 -16.88
C GLY A 171 17.14 4.35 -15.52
N ASP A 172 18.15 5.11 -15.13
CA ASP A 172 18.84 4.94 -13.83
C ASP A 172 18.24 5.77 -12.70
N GLU A 173 17.25 6.62 -12.99
CA GLU A 173 16.61 7.52 -12.03
C GLU A 173 15.46 6.82 -11.30
N PRO A 174 15.50 6.70 -9.96
CA PRO A 174 14.35 6.30 -9.18
C PRO A 174 13.26 7.39 -9.25
N VAL A 175 12.09 7.05 -9.80
CA VAL A 175 10.98 8.00 -9.97
C VAL A 175 9.85 7.78 -8.97
N TRP A 176 9.77 6.58 -8.40
CA TRP A 176 8.73 6.22 -7.44
C TRP A 176 9.22 5.13 -6.48
N ARG A 177 8.88 5.28 -5.22
CA ARG A 177 9.12 4.29 -4.18
C ARG A 177 7.86 4.06 -3.38
N GLY A 178 7.51 2.80 -3.17
CA GLY A 178 6.40 2.40 -2.32
C GLY A 178 6.83 1.42 -1.25
N ILE A 179 6.33 1.61 -0.03
CA ILE A 179 6.46 0.67 1.08
C ILE A 179 5.06 0.26 1.49
N SER A 180 4.75 -1.02 1.31
CA SER A 180 3.50 -1.63 1.74
C SER A 180 3.75 -2.47 2.98
N THR A 181 3.18 -2.08 4.12
CA THR A 181 3.25 -2.85 5.36
C THR A 181 2.12 -3.85 5.43
N TYR A 182 2.47 -5.12 5.54
CA TYR A 182 1.54 -6.22 5.70
C TYR A 182 1.61 -6.82 7.09
N LEU A 183 0.47 -7.21 7.64
CA LEU A 183 0.33 -7.94 8.90
C LEU A 183 -0.08 -9.39 8.64
N ALA A 184 0.74 -10.34 9.03
CA ALA A 184 0.41 -11.76 9.09
C ALA A 184 0.05 -12.15 10.53
N ARG A 185 -0.97 -13.02 10.71
CA ARG A 185 -1.34 -13.53 12.05
C ARG A 185 -0.26 -14.44 12.65
N ARG A 186 0.63 -14.99 11.83
CA ARG A 186 1.75 -15.82 12.27
C ARG A 186 2.78 -14.96 13.00
N ARG A 187 3.26 -15.45 14.17
CA ARG A 187 4.37 -14.82 14.90
C ARG A 187 5.69 -15.41 14.44
N LEU A 188 6.63 -14.53 14.10
CA LEU A 188 8.03 -14.91 13.91
C LEU A 188 8.81 -14.48 15.16
N PRO A 189 9.89 -15.21 15.54
CA PRO A 189 10.84 -14.72 16.53
C PRO A 189 11.49 -13.43 16.04
N GLY A 190 11.67 -12.49 16.93
CA GLY A 190 12.30 -11.20 16.60
C GLY A 190 11.85 -10.09 17.54
N PRO A 191 12.43 -8.90 17.42
CA PRO A 191 12.06 -7.76 18.23
C PRO A 191 10.59 -7.41 18.03
N THR A 192 9.89 -7.15 19.13
CA THR A 192 8.55 -6.59 19.07
C THR A 192 8.68 -5.10 18.75
N ALA A 193 7.90 -4.62 17.79
CA ALA A 193 7.85 -3.18 17.50
C ALA A 193 7.52 -2.41 18.79
N PRO A 194 8.18 -1.29 19.05
CA PRO A 194 7.82 -0.40 20.16
C PRO A 194 6.34 -0.02 20.08
N GLU A 195 5.74 0.24 21.23
CA GLU A 195 4.32 0.62 21.33
C GLU A 195 4.00 1.90 20.53
N ALA A 196 5.02 2.73 20.32
CA ALA A 196 4.95 3.95 19.50
C ALA A 196 4.64 3.69 17.99
N ASP A 197 4.92 2.48 17.49
CA ASP A 197 4.58 2.08 16.11
C ASP A 197 3.08 1.66 15.97
N ARG A 198 2.28 1.93 16.99
CA ARG A 198 0.80 1.71 17.00
C ARG A 198 0.04 2.81 16.30
N GLY A 199 0.61 3.35 15.29
CA GLY A 199 -0.03 4.35 14.44
C GLY A 199 0.37 5.76 14.84
N VAL A 200 0.62 6.55 13.83
CA VAL A 200 0.40 7.99 13.84
C VAL A 200 -0.80 8.25 14.74
N ALA A 201 -0.64 9.10 15.75
CA ALA A 201 -1.68 9.45 16.70
C ALA A 201 -3.00 9.52 15.95
N ARG A 202 -3.99 8.69 16.35
CA ARG A 202 -5.25 8.56 15.63
C ARG A 202 -5.80 9.95 15.43
N GLN A 203 -5.58 10.50 14.24
CA GLN A 203 -6.10 11.81 13.92
C GLN A 203 -7.61 11.75 14.10
N PRO A 204 -8.22 12.76 14.72
CA PRO A 204 -9.65 12.79 14.89
C PRO A 204 -10.30 12.67 13.51
N VAL A 205 -11.16 11.67 13.35
CA VAL A 205 -11.94 11.49 12.12
C VAL A 205 -12.93 12.65 12.04
N PRO A 206 -12.96 13.42 10.94
CA PRO A 206 -13.94 14.47 10.77
C PRO A 206 -15.36 13.91 10.90
N THR A 207 -16.24 14.66 11.56
CA THR A 207 -17.66 14.26 11.73
C THR A 207 -18.50 14.53 10.50
N THR A 208 -18.04 15.46 9.63
CA THR A 208 -18.74 15.88 8.41
C THR A 208 -17.97 15.42 7.19
N ALA A 209 -18.62 14.63 6.34
CA ALA A 209 -18.05 14.20 5.07
C ALA A 209 -18.17 15.32 4.02
N THR A 210 -17.08 15.60 3.30
CA THR A 210 -17.10 16.46 2.11
C THR A 210 -17.53 15.68 0.87
N THR A 211 -17.31 14.37 0.88
CA THR A 211 -17.65 13.46 -0.23
C THR A 211 -18.17 12.13 0.32
N LEU A 212 -19.09 11.51 -0.42
CA LEU A 212 -19.60 10.16 -0.13
C LEU A 212 -19.24 9.21 -1.28
N TRP A 213 -18.48 8.16 -0.97
CA TRP A 213 -18.26 7.07 -1.93
C TRP A 213 -19.32 5.98 -1.74
N ARG A 214 -20.04 5.66 -2.82
CA ARG A 214 -20.98 4.53 -2.85
C ARG A 214 -20.32 3.35 -3.53
N LEU A 215 -19.78 2.44 -2.71
CA LEU A 215 -19.10 1.24 -3.19
C LEU A 215 -20.11 0.10 -3.31
N GLY A 216 -20.42 -0.32 -4.54
CA GLY A 216 -21.31 -1.43 -4.83
C GLY A 216 -20.76 -2.79 -4.39
N ALA A 217 -21.58 -3.82 -4.44
CA ALA A 217 -21.16 -5.19 -4.13
C ALA A 217 -20.10 -5.73 -5.12
N ASP A 218 -20.01 -5.14 -6.30
CA ASP A 218 -19.09 -5.44 -7.40
C ASP A 218 -17.78 -4.64 -7.34
N ALA A 219 -17.66 -3.66 -6.44
CA ALA A 219 -16.51 -2.76 -6.33
C ALA A 219 -15.16 -3.51 -6.26
N GLY A 220 -15.12 -4.62 -5.53
CA GLY A 220 -13.94 -5.48 -5.47
C GLY A 220 -13.60 -6.13 -6.82
N LYS A 221 -14.60 -6.56 -7.60
CA LYS A 221 -14.41 -7.14 -8.93
C LYS A 221 -13.93 -6.08 -9.93
N ARG A 222 -14.55 -4.90 -9.93
CA ARG A 222 -14.15 -3.79 -10.82
C ARG A 222 -12.69 -3.38 -10.60
N TYR A 223 -12.25 -3.26 -9.34
CA TYR A 223 -10.85 -2.97 -9.07
C TYR A 223 -9.94 -4.16 -9.44
N ALA A 224 -10.38 -5.39 -9.24
CA ALA A 224 -9.63 -6.58 -9.66
C ALA A 224 -9.44 -6.67 -11.19
N GLU A 225 -10.36 -6.15 -11.99
CA GLU A 225 -10.23 -6.06 -13.45
C GLU A 225 -9.08 -5.14 -13.84
N VAL A 226 -8.96 -4.02 -13.15
CA VAL A 226 -7.92 -3.02 -13.40
C VAL A 226 -6.59 -3.39 -12.75
N SER A 227 -6.59 -3.84 -11.50
CA SER A 227 -5.35 -4.14 -10.76
C SER A 227 -4.78 -5.53 -11.07
N GLY A 228 -5.62 -6.45 -11.54
CA GLY A 228 -5.28 -7.87 -11.64
C GLY A 228 -5.32 -8.60 -10.29
N ASP A 229 -5.55 -7.90 -9.18
CA ASP A 229 -5.65 -8.49 -7.84
C ASP A 229 -6.98 -9.20 -7.64
N ARG A 230 -7.02 -10.48 -7.99
CA ARG A 230 -8.18 -11.36 -7.86
C ARG A 230 -8.18 -12.16 -6.55
N ASN A 231 -7.62 -11.60 -5.47
CA ASN A 231 -7.69 -12.25 -4.16
C ASN A 231 -9.15 -12.58 -3.81
N PRO A 232 -9.48 -13.85 -3.47
CA PRO A 232 -10.86 -14.30 -3.21
C PRO A 232 -11.61 -13.48 -2.17
N ILE A 233 -10.92 -12.83 -1.22
CA ILE A 233 -11.56 -12.00 -0.20
C ILE A 233 -12.25 -10.76 -0.77
N HIS A 234 -11.86 -10.32 -1.96
CA HIS A 234 -12.40 -9.13 -2.62
C HIS A 234 -13.47 -9.46 -3.67
N VAL A 235 -13.36 -10.64 -4.31
CA VAL A 235 -14.16 -10.96 -5.51
C VAL A 235 -15.22 -12.05 -5.28
N SER A 236 -15.17 -12.76 -4.13
CA SER A 236 -16.04 -13.89 -3.84
C SER A 236 -16.58 -13.86 -2.41
N ARG A 237 -17.90 -14.07 -2.24
CA ARG A 237 -18.51 -14.21 -0.91
C ARG A 237 -17.99 -15.44 -0.17
N LEU A 238 -17.85 -16.57 -0.88
CA LEU A 238 -17.31 -17.79 -0.28
C LEU A 238 -15.84 -17.59 0.11
N GLY A 239 -15.04 -17.00 -0.78
CA GLY A 239 -13.64 -16.66 -0.50
C GLY A 239 -13.52 -15.76 0.73
N ALA A 240 -14.32 -14.70 0.82
CA ALA A 240 -14.31 -13.81 1.97
C ALA A 240 -14.63 -14.55 3.28
N ARG A 241 -15.65 -15.42 3.30
CA ARG A 241 -16.03 -16.22 4.48
C ARG A 241 -14.94 -17.19 4.93
N LEU A 242 -14.27 -17.84 3.99
CA LEU A 242 -13.16 -18.76 4.29
C LEU A 242 -11.99 -18.05 5.00
N PHE A 243 -11.84 -16.73 4.78
CA PHE A 243 -10.82 -15.91 5.44
C PHE A 243 -11.36 -15.08 6.61
N GLY A 244 -12.59 -15.38 7.10
CA GLY A 244 -13.16 -14.77 8.30
C GLY A 244 -13.87 -13.44 8.08
N PHE A 245 -14.16 -13.06 6.82
CA PHE A 245 -14.96 -11.88 6.51
C PHE A 245 -16.40 -12.28 6.18
N PRO A 246 -17.43 -11.62 6.76
CA PRO A 246 -18.83 -11.98 6.49
C PRO A 246 -19.27 -11.69 5.05
N ARG A 247 -18.57 -10.78 4.38
CA ARG A 247 -18.82 -10.34 2.98
C ARG A 247 -17.49 -9.96 2.31
N PRO A 248 -17.44 -9.86 0.96
CA PRO A 248 -16.29 -9.31 0.28
C PRO A 248 -15.90 -7.94 0.83
N ILE A 249 -14.61 -7.65 0.83
CA ILE A 249 -14.06 -6.35 1.27
C ILE A 249 -13.48 -5.61 0.07
N ALA A 250 -13.54 -4.29 0.09
CA ALA A 250 -12.81 -3.50 -0.90
C ALA A 250 -11.29 -3.71 -0.75
N HIS A 251 -10.56 -3.63 -1.85
CA HIS A 251 -9.10 -3.59 -1.79
C HIS A 251 -8.65 -2.34 -1.03
N GLY A 252 -7.67 -2.48 -0.14
CA GLY A 252 -7.11 -1.34 0.57
C GLY A 252 -6.63 -0.27 -0.41
N MET A 253 -5.83 -0.67 -1.41
CA MET A 253 -5.30 0.27 -2.41
C MET A 253 -6.37 0.88 -3.33
N TYR A 254 -7.54 0.27 -3.49
CA TYR A 254 -8.67 0.93 -4.16
C TYR A 254 -9.19 2.12 -3.35
N THR A 255 -9.43 1.92 -2.06
CA THR A 255 -9.90 3.00 -1.18
C THR A 255 -8.83 4.07 -0.96
N ALA A 256 -7.55 3.68 -0.94
CA ALA A 256 -6.42 4.60 -0.88
C ALA A 256 -6.30 5.43 -2.17
N ALA A 257 -6.52 4.83 -3.35
CA ALA A 257 -6.52 5.52 -4.62
C ALA A 257 -7.67 6.54 -4.75
N LEU A 258 -8.88 6.16 -4.29
CA LEU A 258 -10.00 7.11 -4.19
C LEU A 258 -9.67 8.29 -3.26
N ALA A 259 -8.97 8.02 -2.15
CA ALA A 259 -8.55 9.07 -1.22
C ALA A 259 -7.51 9.99 -1.86
N LEU A 260 -6.49 9.43 -2.53
CA LEU A 260 -5.48 10.21 -3.24
C LEU A 260 -6.13 11.10 -4.31
N ALA A 261 -7.00 10.56 -5.16
CA ALA A 261 -7.74 11.32 -6.15
C ALA A 261 -8.58 12.45 -5.50
N GLY A 262 -9.21 12.16 -4.35
CA GLY A 262 -10.01 13.12 -3.58
C GLY A 262 -9.21 14.23 -2.90
N THR A 263 -7.89 14.09 -2.76
CA THR A 263 -7.01 15.19 -2.29
C THR A 263 -6.65 16.18 -3.40
N SER A 264 -6.98 15.84 -4.66
CA SER A 264 -6.67 16.64 -5.85
C SER A 264 -5.22 17.12 -5.91
N PRO A 265 -4.23 16.21 -5.79
CA PRO A 265 -2.84 16.60 -5.88
C PRO A 265 -2.58 17.16 -7.29
N VAL A 266 -1.69 18.15 -7.39
CA VAL A 266 -1.23 18.60 -8.71
C VAL A 266 -0.52 17.42 -9.38
N ARG A 267 -1.01 17.07 -10.58
CA ARG A 267 -0.49 15.90 -11.28
C ARG A 267 0.94 16.11 -11.73
N GLY A 268 1.70 15.06 -11.58
CA GLY A 268 3.09 15.07 -11.93
C GLY A 268 3.99 15.82 -10.96
N MET A 269 3.43 16.46 -9.94
CA MET A 269 4.26 17.01 -8.86
C MET A 269 4.88 15.92 -8.04
N PRO A 270 6.13 16.10 -7.61
CA PRO A 270 6.71 15.27 -6.56
C PRO A 270 5.83 15.28 -5.31
N LEU A 271 5.61 14.12 -4.71
CA LEU A 271 4.75 14.02 -3.53
C LEU A 271 5.15 12.87 -2.61
N ASP A 272 4.87 13.06 -1.33
CA ASP A 272 4.80 11.99 -0.34
C ASP A 272 3.33 11.67 -0.06
N TRP A 273 3.00 10.38 -0.10
CA TRP A 273 1.66 9.89 0.17
C TRP A 273 1.70 8.77 1.20
N THR A 274 0.92 8.91 2.25
CA THR A 274 0.76 7.89 3.29
C THR A 274 -0.69 7.43 3.41
N VAL A 275 -0.92 6.19 3.78
CA VAL A 275 -2.22 5.67 4.19
C VAL A 275 -2.07 4.61 5.27
N ASP A 276 -2.89 4.72 6.31
CA ASP A 276 -3.06 3.73 7.39
C ASP A 276 -4.46 3.13 7.31
N PHE A 277 -4.54 1.81 7.21
CA PHE A 277 -5.80 1.07 7.13
C PHE A 277 -6.25 0.61 8.51
N ALA A 278 -7.29 1.25 9.05
CA ALA A 278 -7.82 0.94 10.37
C ALA A 278 -8.74 -0.29 10.37
N ARG A 279 -9.56 -0.45 9.32
CA ARG A 279 -10.55 -1.54 9.19
C ARG A 279 -10.85 -1.87 7.73
N PRO A 280 -11.21 -3.15 7.44
CA PRO A 280 -11.68 -3.52 6.10
C PRO A 280 -13.04 -2.88 5.81
N VAL A 281 -13.23 -2.44 4.57
CA VAL A 281 -14.50 -1.92 4.06
C VAL A 281 -15.32 -3.08 3.51
N LEU A 282 -16.34 -3.52 4.24
CA LEU A 282 -17.25 -4.60 3.83
C LEU A 282 -18.21 -4.12 2.74
N LEU A 283 -18.24 -4.77 1.58
CA LEU A 283 -19.07 -4.40 0.43
C LEU A 283 -20.48 -5.00 0.51
N PRO A 284 -21.54 -4.25 0.06
CA PRO A 284 -21.51 -2.86 -0.34
C PRO A 284 -21.34 -1.91 0.86
N ALA A 285 -20.84 -0.68 0.61
CA ALA A 285 -20.61 0.31 1.65
C ALA A 285 -20.88 1.74 1.17
N THR A 286 -21.33 2.61 2.09
CA THR A 286 -21.24 4.06 1.93
C THR A 286 -20.15 4.57 2.86
N VAL A 287 -19.17 5.25 2.27
CA VAL A 287 -17.96 5.73 2.94
C VAL A 287 -17.98 7.26 2.93
N GLY A 288 -17.93 7.88 4.10
CA GLY A 288 -17.67 9.30 4.25
C GLY A 288 -16.19 9.56 4.04
N PHE A 289 -15.86 10.62 3.34
CA PHE A 289 -14.50 11.09 3.10
C PHE A 289 -14.40 12.59 3.36
N ALA A 290 -13.30 13.01 3.95
CA ALA A 290 -13.00 14.43 4.14
C ALA A 290 -11.48 14.66 4.08
N THR A 291 -11.13 15.88 3.70
CA THR A 291 -9.75 16.38 3.69
C THR A 291 -9.65 17.64 4.53
N THR A 292 -8.46 17.86 5.08
CA THR A 292 -8.07 19.10 5.74
C THR A 292 -6.70 19.50 5.21
N ARG A 293 -6.53 20.75 4.79
CA ARG A 293 -5.25 21.27 4.30
C ARG A 293 -4.60 22.12 5.40
N ASP A 294 -3.31 21.90 5.58
CA ASP A 294 -2.44 22.64 6.48
C ASP A 294 -1.10 22.88 5.76
N GLY A 295 -0.95 24.07 5.17
CA GLY A 295 0.16 24.38 4.28
C GLY A 295 0.22 23.42 3.07
N ASP A 296 1.36 22.77 2.89
CA ASP A 296 1.60 21.80 1.80
C ASP A 296 1.08 20.40 2.12
N VAL A 297 0.60 20.17 3.34
CA VAL A 297 0.09 18.89 3.79
C VAL A 297 -1.43 18.85 3.66
N VAL A 298 -1.93 17.89 2.89
CA VAL A 298 -3.35 17.51 2.88
C VAL A 298 -3.52 16.25 3.70
N ARG A 299 -4.21 16.38 4.85
CA ARG A 299 -4.63 15.23 5.66
C ARG A 299 -5.98 14.74 5.19
N TYR A 300 -6.20 13.44 5.20
CA TYR A 300 -7.48 12.87 4.80
C TYR A 300 -7.91 11.73 5.72
N ALA A 301 -9.22 11.52 5.77
CA ALA A 301 -9.82 10.41 6.47
C ALA A 301 -11.03 9.85 5.70
N ALA A 302 -11.24 8.54 5.80
CA ALA A 302 -12.45 7.88 5.31
C ALA A 302 -13.01 6.96 6.38
N TRP A 303 -14.34 6.95 6.51
CA TRP A 303 -15.05 6.22 7.56
C TRP A 303 -16.40 5.68 7.08
N SER A 304 -16.96 4.78 7.85
CA SER A 304 -18.33 4.31 7.61
C SER A 304 -19.32 5.44 7.79
N ALA A 305 -20.00 5.86 6.71
CA ALA A 305 -21.04 6.89 6.81
C ALA A 305 -22.19 6.52 7.77
N ARG A 306 -22.40 5.20 8.00
CA ARG A 306 -23.45 4.70 8.88
C ARG A 306 -23.05 4.67 10.37
N THR A 307 -21.76 4.37 10.68
CA THR A 307 -21.33 4.08 12.05
C THR A 307 -20.24 5.00 12.57
N GLY A 308 -19.71 5.91 11.74
CA GLY A 308 -18.57 6.78 12.07
C GLY A 308 -17.23 6.04 12.26
N LYS A 309 -17.19 4.71 12.15
CA LYS A 309 -15.95 3.94 12.38
C LYS A 309 -14.93 4.19 11.27
N PRO A 310 -13.67 4.52 11.62
CA PRO A 310 -12.63 4.82 10.63
C PRO A 310 -12.29 3.59 9.78
N TYR A 311 -12.08 3.81 8.49
CA TYR A 311 -11.57 2.83 7.55
C TYR A 311 -10.10 3.08 7.22
N LEU A 312 -9.75 4.34 6.91
CA LEU A 312 -8.37 4.75 6.64
C LEU A 312 -8.17 6.24 7.00
N THR A 313 -6.91 6.58 7.22
CA THR A 313 -6.41 7.95 7.34
C THR A 313 -5.10 8.05 6.57
N GLY A 314 -4.67 9.27 6.24
CA GLY A 314 -3.39 9.48 5.61
C GLY A 314 -3.10 10.93 5.29
N THR A 315 -1.98 11.14 4.62
CA THR A 315 -1.49 12.46 4.22
C THR A 315 -1.00 12.44 2.77
N VAL A 316 -1.12 13.58 2.12
CA VAL A 316 -0.41 13.89 0.87
C VAL A 316 0.34 15.19 1.10
N THR A 317 1.64 15.17 0.88
CA THR A 317 2.51 16.34 0.98
C THR A 317 3.14 16.58 -0.38
N ALA A 318 2.95 17.78 -0.94
CA ALA A 318 3.68 18.17 -2.15
C ALA A 318 5.15 18.39 -1.78
N ARG A 319 6.06 17.85 -2.59
CA ARG A 319 7.49 18.17 -2.52
C ARG A 319 7.75 19.33 -3.44
N LEU A 320 8.18 20.44 -2.89
CA LEU A 320 8.71 21.53 -3.70
C LEU A 320 10.05 21.07 -4.28
N THR A 321 10.20 21.10 -5.59
CA THR A 321 11.53 20.99 -6.22
C THR A 321 12.18 22.37 -6.09
N ASP A 322 13.30 22.41 -5.39
CA ASP A 322 14.18 23.59 -5.38
C ASP A 322 14.67 23.92 -6.79
#